data_76988ca978927f6e64ca7d04ad462d49
#
_entry.id   76988ca978927f6e64ca7d04ad462d49
#
_cell.length_a   1.000
_cell.length_b   1.000
_cell.length_c   1.000
_cell.angle_alpha   90.00
_cell.angle_beta   90.00
_cell.angle_gamma   90.00
#
_symmetry.space_group_name_H-M   'P 1'
#
loop_
_entity.id
_entity.type
_entity.pdbx_description
1 polymer ?
#
loop_
_entity_poly.entity_id
_entity_poly.type
_entity_poly.pdbx_seq_one_letter_code
_entity_poly.pdbx_strand_id
1 'polypeptide(L)'
;IERLGRHVFGPTLRVEVDDTLRVVNRTMDGVTVMLEQLSTGAQEQMGLLVRLATALIVAKDGGVPLVLDDALGSTDPERLETMGAVLRIASQDTQTIILTCAPERYVHVGAAAMIRL
;
A
#
# COMPACT_ATOMS: atom_id res chain seq x y z
N ILE A 1 0.37 -4.74 8.55
CA ILE A 1 0.04 -3.37 8.12
C ILE A 1 1.07 -2.39 8.64
N GLU A 2 1.24 -2.27 9.95
CA GLU A 2 2.13 -1.27 10.56
C GLU A 2 3.59 -1.40 10.10
N ARG A 3 4.12 -2.63 10.00
CA ARG A 3 5.50 -2.85 9.54
C ARG A 3 5.78 -2.21 8.18
N LEU A 4 4.88 -2.40 7.22
CA LEU A 4 4.98 -1.78 5.89
C LEU A 4 4.66 -0.29 5.95
N GLY A 5 3.61 0.08 6.69
CA GLY A 5 3.16 1.46 6.79
C GLY A 5 4.16 2.41 7.44
N ARG A 6 5.03 1.92 8.32
CA ARG A 6 6.09 2.73 8.92
C ARG A 6 7.11 3.27 7.92
N HIS A 7 7.28 2.63 6.78
CA HIS A 7 8.09 3.17 5.68
C HIS A 7 7.47 4.41 5.04
N VAL A 8 6.13 4.54 5.11
CA VAL A 8 5.39 5.65 4.49
C VAL A 8 5.07 6.74 5.48
N PHE A 9 4.64 6.36 6.68
CA PHE A 9 4.06 7.27 7.67
C PHE A 9 4.95 7.49 8.91
N GLY A 10 6.10 6.81 8.98
CA GLY A 10 7.03 6.95 10.08
C GLY A 10 6.86 5.90 11.19
N PRO A 11 7.83 5.85 12.14
CA PRO A 11 7.97 4.74 13.09
C PRO A 11 6.87 4.65 14.14
N THR A 12 6.16 5.74 14.39
CA THR A 12 5.11 5.83 15.42
C THR A 12 3.74 5.33 14.94
N LEU A 13 3.64 4.96 13.65
CA LEU A 13 2.38 4.49 13.06
C LEU A 13 1.77 3.33 13.85
N ARG A 14 0.48 3.49 14.17
CA ARG A 14 -0.44 2.45 14.63
C ARG A 14 -1.69 2.49 13.77
N VAL A 15 -2.22 1.33 13.46
CA VAL A 15 -3.42 1.18 12.62
C VAL A 15 -4.38 0.25 13.32
N GLU A 16 -5.58 0.73 13.56
CA GLU A 16 -6.69 -0.09 14.04
C GLU A 16 -7.52 -0.57 12.87
N VAL A 17 -7.83 -1.85 12.87
CA VAL A 17 -8.71 -2.49 11.88
C VAL A 17 -9.86 -3.19 12.59
N ASP A 18 -11.02 -3.24 11.94
CA ASP A 18 -12.17 -3.98 12.42
C ASP A 18 -12.05 -5.49 12.09
N ASP A 19 -13.05 -6.26 12.48
CA ASP A 19 -13.15 -7.71 12.23
C ASP A 19 -13.28 -8.08 10.75
N THR A 20 -13.58 -7.11 9.89
CA THR A 20 -13.63 -7.25 8.43
C THR A 20 -12.35 -6.78 7.72
N LEU A 21 -11.28 -6.50 8.47
CA LEU A 21 -10.00 -5.97 8.01
C LEU A 21 -10.09 -4.58 7.36
N ARG A 22 -11.11 -3.79 7.70
CA ARG A 22 -11.19 -2.40 7.29
C ARG A 22 -10.47 -1.52 8.30
N VAL A 23 -9.71 -0.56 7.80
CA VAL A 23 -9.07 0.43 8.66
C VAL A 23 -10.13 1.31 9.31
N VAL A 24 -10.08 1.41 10.63
CA VAL A 24 -10.94 2.29 11.43
C VAL A 24 -10.26 3.63 11.65
N ASN A 25 -9.03 3.59 12.13
CA ASN A 25 -8.25 4.78 12.39
C ASN A 25 -6.75 4.55 12.23
N ARG A 26 -6.03 5.64 12.23
CA ARG A 26 -4.57 5.65 12.29
C ARG A 26 -4.11 6.58 13.42
N THR A 27 -3.12 6.13 14.20
CA THR A 27 -2.43 6.95 15.19
C THR A 27 -1.00 7.21 14.75
N MET A 28 -0.58 8.47 14.82
CA MET A 28 0.79 8.91 14.56
C MET A 28 1.19 9.95 15.61
N ASP A 29 2.36 9.79 16.21
CA ASP A 29 2.88 10.69 17.24
C ASP A 29 1.87 10.98 18.36
N GLY A 30 1.09 9.96 18.74
CA GLY A 30 0.05 10.05 19.77
C GLY A 30 -1.27 10.68 19.32
N VAL A 31 -1.40 11.11 18.05
CA VAL A 31 -2.63 11.68 17.49
C VAL A 31 -3.38 10.61 16.68
N THR A 32 -4.62 10.33 17.08
CA THR A 32 -5.51 9.39 16.41
C THR A 32 -6.46 10.14 15.48
N VAL A 33 -6.54 9.69 14.23
CA VAL A 33 -7.42 10.25 13.20
C VAL A 33 -8.22 9.12 12.58
N MET A 34 -9.54 9.29 12.48
CA MET A 34 -10.42 8.31 11.82
C MET A 34 -10.13 8.27 10.33
N LEU A 35 -10.32 7.11 9.70
CA LEU A 35 -10.00 6.91 8.27
C LEU A 35 -10.68 7.96 7.38
N GLU A 36 -11.96 8.23 7.61
CA GLU A 36 -12.75 9.19 6.82
C GLU A 36 -12.31 10.65 6.96
N GLN A 37 -11.52 10.96 7.98
CA GLN A 37 -10.94 12.29 8.20
C GLN A 37 -9.58 12.47 7.51
N LEU A 38 -9.01 11.39 6.98
CA LEU A 38 -7.77 11.44 6.23
C LEU A 38 -8.02 11.98 4.81
N SER A 39 -6.97 12.53 4.19
CA SER A 39 -7.02 12.87 2.77
C SER A 39 -7.27 11.62 1.92
N THR A 40 -7.84 11.79 0.73
CA THR A 40 -8.10 10.69 -0.21
C THR A 40 -6.84 9.88 -0.51
N GLY A 41 -5.71 10.55 -0.73
CA GLY A 41 -4.44 9.86 -0.94
C GLY A 41 -3.99 9.04 0.27
N ALA A 42 -4.19 9.54 1.49
CA ALA A 42 -3.86 8.79 2.70
C ALA A 42 -4.80 7.57 2.90
N GLN A 43 -6.06 7.70 2.55
CA GLN A 43 -7.02 6.59 2.56
C GLN A 43 -6.64 5.50 1.55
N GLU A 44 -6.26 5.89 0.33
CA GLU A 44 -5.75 4.96 -0.70
C GLU A 44 -4.51 4.21 -0.22
N GLN A 45 -3.56 4.90 0.39
CA GLN A 45 -2.33 4.31 0.92
C GLN A 45 -2.64 3.31 2.04
N MET A 46 -3.52 3.66 2.98
CA MET A 46 -3.96 2.75 4.04
C MET A 46 -4.64 1.50 3.47
N GLY A 47 -5.54 1.65 2.51
CA GLY A 47 -6.20 0.54 1.83
C GLY A 47 -5.21 -0.39 1.12
N LEU A 48 -4.21 0.17 0.46
CA LEU A 48 -3.17 -0.62 -0.20
C LEU A 48 -2.30 -1.38 0.81
N LEU A 49 -1.94 -0.75 1.94
CA LEU A 49 -1.16 -1.41 2.99
C LEU A 49 -1.89 -2.61 3.59
N VAL A 50 -3.21 -2.53 3.76
CA VAL A 50 -4.03 -3.68 4.20
C VAL A 50 -3.96 -4.81 3.17
N ARG A 51 -4.16 -4.51 1.89
CA ARG A 51 -4.09 -5.51 0.82
C ARG A 51 -2.72 -6.18 0.74
N LEU A 52 -1.64 -5.41 0.83
CA LEU A 52 -0.27 -5.93 0.84
C LEU A 52 -0.02 -6.82 2.07
N ALA A 53 -0.44 -6.38 3.25
CA ALA A 53 -0.28 -7.16 4.47
C ALA A 53 -1.05 -8.49 4.40
N THR A 54 -2.26 -8.49 3.85
CA THR A 54 -3.07 -9.69 3.64
C THR A 54 -2.41 -10.63 2.61
N ALA A 55 -1.95 -10.08 1.48
CA ALA A 55 -1.26 -10.86 0.46
C ALA A 55 0.00 -11.55 1.01
N LEU A 56 0.78 -10.85 1.86
CA LEU A 56 1.97 -11.41 2.50
C LEU A 56 1.64 -12.53 3.50
N ILE A 57 0.50 -12.46 4.17
CA ILE A 57 0.03 -13.56 5.05
C ILE A 57 -0.31 -14.79 4.21
N VAL A 58 -1.08 -14.59 3.14
CA VAL A 58 -1.50 -15.68 2.24
C VAL A 58 -0.31 -16.27 1.46
N ALA A 59 0.71 -15.45 1.14
CA ALA A 59 1.90 -15.89 0.43
C ALA A 59 2.65 -17.04 1.13
N LYS A 60 2.56 -17.15 2.44
CA LYS A 60 3.16 -18.24 3.22
C LYS A 60 2.61 -19.63 2.87
N ASP A 61 1.39 -19.69 2.38
CA ASP A 61 0.69 -20.92 2.03
C ASP A 61 0.56 -21.12 0.50
N GLY A 62 1.46 -20.54 -0.28
CA GLY A 62 1.48 -20.67 -1.75
C GLY A 62 1.08 -19.42 -2.51
N GLY A 63 0.49 -18.46 -1.82
CA GLY A 63 0.21 -17.11 -2.30
C GLY A 63 -0.83 -17.00 -3.42
N VAL A 64 -1.26 -15.77 -3.61
CA VAL A 64 -2.06 -15.34 -4.77
C VAL A 64 -1.50 -14.02 -5.27
N PRO A 65 -1.55 -13.74 -6.58
CA PRO A 65 -1.11 -12.45 -7.09
C PRO A 65 -2.00 -11.32 -6.56
N LEU A 66 -1.37 -10.19 -6.24
CA LEU A 66 -2.06 -8.96 -5.92
C LEU A 66 -2.21 -8.13 -7.20
N VAL A 67 -3.45 -7.86 -7.60
CA VAL A 67 -3.75 -7.00 -8.74
C VAL A 67 -4.15 -5.61 -8.24
N LEU A 68 -3.47 -4.59 -8.74
CA LEU A 68 -3.73 -3.18 -8.47
C LEU A 68 -4.18 -2.51 -9.76
N ASP A 69 -5.39 -1.98 -9.77
CA ASP A 69 -5.96 -1.28 -10.91
C ASP A 69 -6.04 0.22 -10.60
N ASP A 70 -5.25 1.02 -11.31
CA ASP A 70 -5.08 2.47 -11.12
C ASP A 70 -4.96 2.91 -9.65
N ALA A 71 -4.32 2.09 -8.83
CA ALA A 71 -4.14 2.37 -7.41
C ALA A 71 -3.24 3.61 -7.21
N LEU A 72 -3.42 4.29 -6.07
CA LEU A 72 -2.64 5.48 -5.68
C LEU A 72 -2.84 6.69 -6.60
N GLY A 73 -3.99 6.80 -7.26
CA GLY A 73 -4.29 7.90 -8.18
C GLY A 73 -4.25 9.29 -7.52
N SER A 74 -4.64 9.38 -6.25
CA SER A 74 -4.67 10.62 -5.45
C SER A 74 -3.44 10.79 -4.54
N THR A 75 -2.44 9.93 -4.66
CA THR A 75 -1.22 9.99 -3.85
C THR A 75 -0.25 11.02 -4.44
N ASP A 76 0.29 11.90 -3.59
CA ASP A 76 1.30 12.88 -3.97
C ASP A 76 2.64 12.21 -4.40
N PRO A 77 3.49 12.92 -5.19
CA PRO A 77 4.70 12.34 -5.74
C PRO A 77 5.69 11.80 -4.71
N GLU A 78 5.86 12.47 -3.57
CA GLU A 78 6.80 12.05 -2.53
C GLU A 78 6.35 10.74 -1.88
N ARG A 79 5.08 10.65 -1.53
CA ARG A 79 4.50 9.44 -0.98
C ARG A 79 4.36 8.32 -1.99
N LEU A 80 4.20 8.67 -3.27
CA LEU A 80 4.17 7.68 -4.34
C LEU A 80 5.53 6.97 -4.47
N GLU A 81 6.64 7.70 -4.33
CA GLU A 81 7.97 7.11 -4.27
C GLU A 81 8.11 6.14 -3.10
N THR A 82 7.68 6.55 -1.91
CA THR A 82 7.72 5.73 -0.70
C THR A 82 6.82 4.49 -0.82
N MET A 83 5.62 4.63 -1.38
CA MET A 83 4.72 3.51 -1.67
C MET A 83 5.31 2.57 -2.72
N GLY A 84 6.05 3.08 -3.70
CA GLY A 84 6.80 2.28 -4.66
C GLY A 84 7.84 1.39 -3.99
N ALA A 85 8.56 1.93 -3.00
CA ALA A 85 9.50 1.14 -2.19
C ALA A 85 8.79 0.04 -1.38
N VAL A 86 7.63 0.33 -0.80
CA VAL A 86 6.82 -0.67 -0.07
C VAL A 86 6.31 -1.78 -1.01
N LEU A 87 5.84 -1.43 -2.19
CA LEU A 87 5.43 -2.40 -3.22
C LEU A 87 6.60 -3.31 -3.62
N ARG A 88 7.79 -2.76 -3.78
CA ARG A 88 9.00 -3.53 -4.09
C ARG A 88 9.38 -4.49 -2.97
N ILE A 89 9.25 -4.08 -1.70
CA ILE A 89 9.48 -4.96 -0.55
C ILE A 89 8.46 -6.10 -0.56
N ALA A 90 7.19 -5.82 -0.75
CA ALA A 90 6.13 -6.83 -0.76
C ALA A 90 6.25 -7.80 -1.95
N SER A 91 6.72 -7.32 -3.11
CA SER A 91 6.89 -8.16 -4.31
C SER A 91 8.04 -9.16 -4.24
N GLN A 92 8.83 -9.16 -3.18
CA GLN A 92 9.78 -10.23 -2.90
C GLN A 92 9.08 -11.54 -2.48
N ASP A 93 7.92 -11.44 -1.85
CA ASP A 93 7.18 -12.57 -1.29
C ASP A 93 5.86 -12.84 -2.01
N THR A 94 5.36 -11.91 -2.81
CA THR A 94 4.11 -12.06 -3.57
C THR A 94 4.19 -11.39 -4.93
N GLN A 95 3.57 -11.99 -5.94
CA GLN A 95 3.48 -11.37 -7.26
C GLN A 95 2.54 -10.17 -7.21
N THR A 96 3.03 -9.01 -7.67
CA THR A 96 2.23 -7.80 -7.80
C THR A 96 2.06 -7.44 -9.28
N ILE A 97 0.82 -7.29 -9.72
CA ILE A 97 0.45 -6.87 -11.07
C ILE A 97 -0.20 -5.51 -10.97
N ILE A 98 0.36 -4.51 -11.67
CA ILE A 98 -0.16 -3.15 -11.70
C ILE A 98 -0.74 -2.88 -13.09
N LEU A 99 -2.04 -2.57 -13.14
CA LEU A 99 -2.73 -2.09 -14.32
C LEU A 99 -2.84 -0.58 -14.21
N THR A 100 -2.34 0.15 -15.18
CA THR A 100 -2.36 1.61 -15.16
C THR A 100 -2.31 2.22 -16.55
N CYS A 101 -2.97 3.36 -16.72
CA CYS A 101 -2.82 4.22 -17.90
C CYS A 101 -1.69 5.25 -17.74
N ALA A 102 -1.06 5.35 -16.56
CA ALA A 102 0.00 6.29 -16.23
C ALA A 102 1.25 5.56 -15.66
N PRO A 103 1.97 4.78 -16.47
CA PRO A 103 3.08 3.94 -16.00
C PRO A 103 4.23 4.74 -15.37
N GLU A 104 4.39 6.01 -15.75
CA GLU A 104 5.39 6.91 -15.17
C GLU A 104 5.21 7.13 -13.66
N ARG A 105 4.01 6.95 -13.14
CA ARG A 105 3.72 7.05 -11.70
C ARG A 105 4.34 5.90 -10.88
N TYR A 106 4.67 4.79 -11.52
CA TYR A 106 5.14 3.57 -10.88
C TYR A 106 6.62 3.26 -11.13
N VAL A 107 7.39 4.24 -11.60
CA VAL A 107 8.84 4.07 -11.87
C VAL A 107 9.63 3.62 -10.64
N HIS A 108 9.19 4.03 -9.44
CA HIS A 108 9.84 3.70 -8.17
C HIS A 108 9.56 2.26 -7.69
N VAL A 109 8.63 1.57 -8.31
CA VAL A 109 8.36 0.15 -8.00
C VAL A 109 9.49 -0.74 -8.48
N GLY A 110 10.19 -0.36 -9.54
CA GLY A 110 11.25 -1.17 -10.14
C GLY A 110 10.68 -2.45 -10.75
N ALA A 111 9.70 -2.31 -11.64
CA ALA A 111 9.02 -3.44 -12.27
C ALA A 111 10.00 -4.36 -13.00
N ALA A 112 9.85 -5.69 -12.82
CA ALA A 112 10.62 -6.70 -13.53
C ALA A 112 10.24 -6.79 -15.01
N ALA A 113 8.98 -6.51 -15.35
CA ALA A 113 8.47 -6.49 -16.71
C ALA A 113 7.41 -5.40 -16.89
N MET A 114 7.38 -4.79 -18.06
CA MET A 114 6.34 -3.85 -18.48
C MET A 114 5.75 -4.36 -19.80
N ILE A 115 4.43 -4.53 -19.81
CA ILE A 115 3.69 -4.98 -21.00
C ILE A 115 2.76 -3.84 -21.41
N ARG A 116 2.85 -3.45 -22.68
CA ARG A 116 1.91 -2.48 -23.28
C ARG A 116 0.85 -3.26 -24.04
N LEU A 117 -0.39 -2.93 -23.74
CA LEU A 117 -1.56 -3.49 -24.44
C LEU A 117 -1.95 -2.63 -25.63
#